data_56752782f1a02d64c0abb11597c3d080
#
_entry.id   56752782f1a02d64c0abb11597c3d080
#
_cell.length_a   1.000
_cell.length_b   1.000
_cell.length_c   1.000
_cell.angle_alpha   90.00
_cell.angle_beta   90.00
_cell.angle_gamma   90.00
#
_symmetry.space_group_name_H-M   'P 1'
#
loop_
_entity.id
_entity.type
_entity.pdbx_description
1 polymer ?
#
loop_
_entity_poly.entity_id
_entity_poly.type
_entity_poly.pdbx_seq_one_letter_code
_entity_poly.pdbx_strand_id
1 'polypeptide(L)'
;NAKAIEKDCVVLMAGFTAGNDKGELVLLGRNGSDYSAACLAACLGASVCEIWTDVDGVYTCDPRLVLDARLLPSLSYREAMELSYFGAKVIHPRTIGPLVRPNIPCLIKNTGNPTAPGSIIAGNIKSEELQVKGITNLDNVAMFNISGPGMQGMVGMAARVFSAMSQANVSVILITQSSSEYSISFCVPIKSVDVALKVLENEFAQELAAHQLDKIDVIKDLSIISVVGDGMRKAKGIAARFFSALAQANISINAIAQGSSERSI
;
A
#
# COMPACT_ATOMS: atom_id res chain seq x y z
N ASN A 1 7.30 -20.60 23.16
CA ASN A 1 6.49 -21.73 23.66
C ASN A 1 5.88 -22.63 22.58
N ALA A 2 6.31 -22.52 21.33
CA ALA A 2 5.90 -23.44 20.24
C ALA A 2 6.26 -24.91 20.57
N LYS A 3 7.20 -25.18 21.49
CA LYS A 3 7.58 -26.53 21.91
C LYS A 3 6.56 -27.22 22.86
N ALA A 4 5.54 -26.49 23.32
CA ALA A 4 4.54 -27.01 24.28
C ALA A 4 3.23 -27.42 23.58
N ILE A 5 3.16 -27.38 22.23
CA ILE A 5 1.98 -27.84 21.50
C ILE A 5 2.10 -29.37 21.41
N GLU A 6 1.21 -30.09 22.08
CA GLU A 6 1.10 -31.54 21.95
C GLU A 6 0.74 -31.91 20.50
N LYS A 7 1.30 -33.03 20.03
CA LYS A 7 0.89 -33.58 18.75
C LYS A 7 -0.60 -33.96 18.82
N ASP A 8 -1.32 -33.69 17.74
CA ASP A 8 -2.74 -33.99 17.58
C ASP A 8 -3.73 -33.11 18.35
N CYS A 9 -3.35 -31.91 18.75
CA CYS A 9 -4.27 -30.93 19.32
C CYS A 9 -4.54 -29.73 18.38
N VAL A 10 -5.73 -29.15 18.50
CA VAL A 10 -6.09 -27.87 17.86
C VAL A 10 -5.86 -26.76 18.87
N VAL A 11 -5.01 -25.80 18.52
CA VAL A 11 -4.73 -24.65 19.37
C VAL A 11 -5.58 -23.46 18.93
N LEU A 12 -6.41 -22.95 19.84
CA LEU A 12 -7.18 -21.73 19.62
C LEU A 12 -6.48 -20.55 20.24
N MET A 13 -6.26 -19.50 19.47
CA MET A 13 -5.67 -18.23 19.93
C MET A 13 -6.55 -17.06 19.52
N ALA A 14 -6.81 -16.11 20.43
CA ALA A 14 -7.45 -14.87 20.10
C ALA A 14 -6.53 -14.02 19.21
N GLY A 15 -7.07 -13.53 18.10
CA GLY A 15 -6.40 -12.57 17.23
C GLY A 15 -6.64 -11.11 17.69
N PHE A 16 -6.15 -10.13 16.92
CA PHE A 16 -6.37 -8.70 17.11
C PHE A 16 -5.65 -8.08 18.32
N THR A 17 -5.22 -8.87 19.26
CA THR A 17 -4.58 -8.41 20.52
C THR A 17 -3.13 -8.88 20.61
N ALA A 18 -2.31 -8.12 21.29
CA ALA A 18 -0.93 -8.43 21.65
C ALA A 18 -0.63 -7.92 23.07
N GLY A 19 0.53 -8.28 23.62
CA GLY A 19 1.08 -7.68 24.84
C GLY A 19 2.28 -6.81 24.51
N ASN A 20 2.47 -5.72 25.26
CA ASN A 20 3.72 -4.97 25.25
C ASN A 20 4.72 -5.54 26.27
N ASP A 21 5.92 -4.97 26.33
CA ASP A 21 6.98 -5.39 27.27
C ASP A 21 6.60 -5.25 28.75
N LYS A 22 5.57 -4.45 29.07
CA LYS A 22 5.02 -4.29 30.41
C LYS A 22 3.89 -5.27 30.72
N GLY A 23 3.50 -6.14 29.78
CA GLY A 23 2.38 -7.06 29.92
C GLY A 23 1.01 -6.42 29.72
N GLU A 24 0.93 -5.17 29.26
CA GLU A 24 -0.33 -4.49 29.00
C GLU A 24 -0.91 -4.94 27.66
N LEU A 25 -2.25 -5.02 27.60
CA LEU A 25 -2.97 -5.38 26.39
C LEU A 25 -2.85 -4.27 25.34
N VAL A 26 -2.45 -4.65 24.14
CA VAL A 26 -2.35 -3.77 22.96
C VAL A 26 -3.29 -4.26 21.88
N LEU A 27 -4.05 -3.35 21.27
CA LEU A 27 -4.88 -3.63 20.08
C LEU A 27 -4.07 -3.39 18.81
N LEU A 28 -4.04 -4.38 17.92
CA LEU A 28 -3.26 -4.33 16.69
C LEU A 28 -3.89 -3.47 15.58
N GLY A 29 -5.12 -3.00 15.80
CA GLY A 29 -5.85 -2.16 14.85
C GLY A 29 -6.44 -2.95 13.68
N ARG A 30 -6.74 -2.26 12.59
CA ARG A 30 -7.37 -2.86 11.40
C ARG A 30 -6.56 -4.04 10.86
N ASN A 31 -7.23 -5.15 10.50
CA ASN A 31 -6.64 -6.41 10.04
C ASN A 31 -5.65 -7.04 11.06
N GLY A 32 -5.81 -6.69 12.35
CA GLY A 32 -4.94 -7.21 13.41
C GLY A 32 -5.07 -8.71 13.60
N SER A 33 -6.22 -9.32 13.34
CA SER A 33 -6.42 -10.77 13.41
C SER A 33 -5.59 -11.52 12.35
N ASP A 34 -5.59 -11.01 11.11
CA ASP A 34 -4.80 -11.58 10.02
C ASP A 34 -3.30 -11.46 10.31
N TYR A 35 -2.89 -10.30 10.86
CA TYR A 35 -1.50 -10.10 11.29
C TYR A 35 -1.10 -11.06 12.41
N SER A 36 -1.98 -11.27 13.40
CA SER A 36 -1.74 -12.25 14.48
C SER A 36 -1.56 -13.66 13.92
N ALA A 37 -2.42 -14.06 12.98
CA ALA A 37 -2.34 -15.36 12.32
C ALA A 37 -1.03 -15.53 11.55
N ALA A 38 -0.62 -14.52 10.80
CA ALA A 38 0.65 -14.54 10.07
C ALA A 38 1.87 -14.61 10.98
N CYS A 39 1.88 -13.87 12.10
CA CYS A 39 2.93 -13.96 13.11
C CYS A 39 2.98 -15.34 13.75
N LEU A 40 1.82 -15.92 14.11
CA LEU A 40 1.73 -17.25 14.68
C LEU A 40 2.24 -18.32 13.69
N ALA A 41 1.82 -18.24 12.43
CA ALA A 41 2.29 -19.14 11.38
C ALA A 41 3.81 -19.09 11.22
N ALA A 42 4.39 -17.88 11.24
CA ALA A 42 5.84 -17.71 11.17
C ALA A 42 6.56 -18.28 12.40
N CYS A 43 6.03 -18.07 13.61
CA CYS A 43 6.61 -18.60 14.86
C CYS A 43 6.55 -20.13 14.95
N LEU A 44 5.53 -20.75 14.37
CA LEU A 44 5.34 -22.20 14.38
C LEU A 44 6.03 -22.89 13.21
N GLY A 45 6.51 -22.16 12.20
CA GLY A 45 7.02 -22.73 10.96
C GLY A 45 5.93 -23.47 10.19
N ALA A 46 4.72 -22.90 10.15
CA ALA A 46 3.56 -23.52 9.52
C ALA A 46 3.81 -23.77 8.02
N SER A 47 3.19 -24.82 7.49
CA SER A 47 3.24 -25.14 6.05
C SER A 47 2.43 -24.18 5.19
N VAL A 48 1.37 -23.59 5.76
CA VAL A 48 0.47 -22.63 5.10
C VAL A 48 -0.18 -21.73 6.15
N CYS A 49 -0.49 -20.51 5.78
CA CYS A 49 -1.33 -19.59 6.54
C CYS A 49 -2.62 -19.36 5.75
N GLU A 50 -3.76 -19.78 6.27
CA GLU A 50 -5.06 -19.56 5.63
C GLU A 50 -5.77 -18.35 6.26
N ILE A 51 -6.18 -17.41 5.44
CA ILE A 51 -7.00 -16.26 5.84
C ILE A 51 -8.41 -16.46 5.28
N TRP A 52 -9.33 -16.72 6.18
CA TRP A 52 -10.74 -16.89 5.83
C TRP A 52 -11.49 -15.55 6.00
N THR A 53 -12.08 -15.07 4.91
CA THR A 53 -12.72 -13.76 4.80
C THR A 53 -14.07 -13.85 4.08
N ASP A 54 -14.64 -12.73 3.68
CA ASP A 54 -15.94 -12.59 3.00
C ASP A 54 -15.84 -12.52 1.47
N VAL A 55 -14.64 -12.69 0.90
CA VAL A 55 -14.38 -12.67 -0.54
C VAL A 55 -13.67 -13.94 -0.99
N ASP A 56 -13.88 -14.37 -2.26
CA ASP A 56 -13.30 -15.60 -2.80
C ASP A 56 -11.78 -15.56 -2.96
N GLY A 57 -11.16 -14.39 -2.84
CA GLY A 57 -9.72 -14.18 -2.96
C GLY A 57 -9.39 -12.79 -3.48
N VAL A 58 -8.22 -12.62 -4.07
CA VAL A 58 -7.76 -11.37 -4.68
C VAL A 58 -8.19 -11.30 -6.13
N TYR A 59 -8.77 -10.19 -6.54
CA TYR A 59 -9.26 -9.97 -7.90
C TYR A 59 -8.34 -9.02 -8.68
N THR A 60 -8.47 -9.05 -10.01
CA THR A 60 -7.73 -8.15 -10.93
C THR A 60 -8.08 -6.66 -10.70
N CYS A 61 -9.25 -6.37 -10.14
CA CYS A 61 -9.71 -5.06 -9.69
C CYS A 61 -10.89 -5.26 -8.73
N ASP A 62 -11.42 -4.19 -8.14
CA ASP A 62 -12.59 -4.31 -7.24
C ASP A 62 -13.82 -4.80 -8.02
N PRO A 63 -14.35 -6.01 -7.74
CA PRO A 63 -15.50 -6.56 -8.47
C PRO A 63 -16.79 -5.78 -8.25
N ARG A 64 -16.86 -4.92 -7.24
CA ARG A 64 -18.00 -4.02 -7.01
C ARG A 64 -18.01 -2.83 -7.98
N LEU A 65 -16.84 -2.47 -8.52
CA LEU A 65 -16.66 -1.38 -9.47
C LEU A 65 -16.60 -1.88 -10.92
N VAL A 66 -16.03 -3.08 -11.14
CA VAL A 66 -15.80 -3.64 -12.46
C VAL A 66 -16.34 -5.07 -12.50
N LEU A 67 -17.43 -5.27 -13.24
CA LEU A 67 -18.10 -6.58 -13.32
C LEU A 67 -17.25 -7.68 -13.95
N ASP A 68 -16.31 -7.32 -14.83
CA ASP A 68 -15.38 -8.25 -15.49
C ASP A 68 -14.13 -8.57 -14.63
N ALA A 69 -14.11 -8.15 -13.36
CA ALA A 69 -13.03 -8.48 -12.44
C ALA A 69 -12.89 -9.99 -12.31
N ARG A 70 -11.66 -10.50 -12.45
CA ARG A 70 -11.35 -11.92 -12.41
C ARG A 70 -10.57 -12.28 -11.15
N LEU A 71 -10.90 -13.43 -10.56
CA LEU A 71 -10.15 -13.97 -9.45
C LEU A 71 -8.72 -14.32 -9.91
N LEU A 72 -7.73 -13.86 -9.15
CA LEU A 72 -6.32 -14.19 -9.36
C LEU A 72 -6.01 -15.49 -8.62
N PRO A 73 -5.64 -16.58 -9.31
CA PRO A 73 -5.34 -17.84 -8.64
C PRO A 73 -4.07 -17.73 -7.80
N SER A 74 -3.13 -16.88 -8.21
CA SER A 74 -1.86 -16.75 -7.52
C SER A 74 -1.23 -15.36 -7.68
N LEU A 75 -0.53 -14.93 -6.63
CA LEU A 75 0.25 -13.68 -6.57
C LEU A 75 1.59 -13.92 -5.87
N SER A 76 2.62 -13.19 -6.28
CA SER A 76 3.82 -13.07 -5.46
C SER A 76 3.53 -12.23 -4.21
N TYR A 77 4.35 -12.40 -3.15
CA TYR A 77 4.23 -11.54 -1.96
C TYR A 77 4.32 -10.05 -2.31
N ARG A 78 5.16 -9.70 -3.29
CA ARG A 78 5.35 -8.31 -3.70
C ARG A 78 4.13 -7.75 -4.43
N GLU A 79 3.55 -8.50 -5.37
CA GLU A 79 2.30 -8.12 -6.03
C GLU A 79 1.17 -7.92 -5.03
N ALA A 80 1.03 -8.85 -4.08
CA ALA A 80 0.01 -8.76 -3.05
C ALA A 80 0.21 -7.55 -2.12
N MET A 81 1.47 -7.21 -1.78
CA MET A 81 1.79 -6.00 -0.99
C MET A 81 1.46 -4.71 -1.74
N GLU A 82 1.83 -4.61 -3.03
CA GLU A 82 1.54 -3.44 -3.86
C GLU A 82 0.02 -3.25 -4.05
N LEU A 83 -0.71 -4.29 -4.43
CA LEU A 83 -2.16 -4.24 -4.58
C LEU A 83 -2.84 -3.80 -3.27
N SER A 84 -2.40 -4.36 -2.16
CA SER A 84 -2.97 -4.06 -0.83
C SER A 84 -2.67 -2.64 -0.37
N TYR A 85 -1.50 -2.11 -0.70
CA TYR A 85 -1.10 -0.75 -0.32
C TYR A 85 -1.96 0.29 -1.04
N PHE A 86 -2.26 0.08 -2.31
CA PHE A 86 -3.03 1.02 -3.14
C PHE A 86 -4.53 0.74 -3.18
N GLY A 87 -5.09 -0.01 -2.22
CA GLY A 87 -6.54 -0.04 -2.02
C GLY A 87 -7.22 -1.40 -2.12
N ALA A 88 -6.54 -2.47 -2.52
CA ALA A 88 -7.12 -3.80 -2.47
C ALA A 88 -7.36 -4.20 -1.00
N LYS A 89 -8.64 -4.28 -0.60
CA LYS A 89 -9.04 -4.43 0.82
C LYS A 89 -8.98 -5.87 1.33
N VAL A 90 -8.52 -6.82 0.51
CA VAL A 90 -8.58 -8.26 0.82
C VAL A 90 -7.59 -8.67 1.91
N ILE A 91 -6.36 -8.14 1.86
CA ILE A 91 -5.33 -8.41 2.85
C ILE A 91 -4.54 -7.13 3.13
N HIS A 92 -4.08 -6.96 4.36
CA HIS A 92 -3.26 -5.79 4.69
C HIS A 92 -1.77 -6.09 4.44
N PRO A 93 -0.95 -5.15 3.92
CA PRO A 93 0.48 -5.37 3.66
C PRO A 93 1.25 -5.90 4.88
N ARG A 94 0.89 -5.46 6.10
CA ARG A 94 1.49 -5.94 7.34
C ARG A 94 1.30 -7.45 7.57
N THR A 95 0.20 -8.02 7.11
CA THR A 95 -0.09 -9.45 7.24
C THR A 95 0.89 -10.30 6.43
N ILE A 96 1.31 -9.80 5.27
CA ILE A 96 2.25 -10.52 4.39
C ILE A 96 3.66 -10.54 4.98
N GLY A 97 4.09 -9.46 5.62
CA GLY A 97 5.45 -9.28 6.13
C GLY A 97 6.03 -10.46 6.90
N PRO A 98 5.36 -10.99 7.94
CA PRO A 98 5.83 -12.13 8.72
C PRO A 98 6.02 -13.42 7.91
N LEU A 99 5.28 -13.59 6.81
CA LEU A 99 5.27 -14.81 5.99
C LEU A 99 6.40 -14.83 4.95
N VAL A 100 6.92 -13.66 4.56
CA VAL A 100 7.91 -13.51 3.48
C VAL A 100 9.22 -14.24 3.80
N ARG A 101 9.81 -13.98 4.97
CA ARG A 101 11.11 -14.53 5.34
C ARG A 101 11.11 -16.06 5.50
N PRO A 102 10.12 -16.67 6.19
CA PRO A 102 10.02 -18.12 6.28
C PRO A 102 9.44 -18.77 5.01
N ASN A 103 9.05 -17.97 4.01
CA ASN A 103 8.45 -18.41 2.75
C ASN A 103 7.19 -19.25 2.95
N ILE A 104 6.31 -18.85 3.88
CA ILE A 104 5.05 -19.54 4.19
C ILE A 104 3.96 -19.05 3.23
N PRO A 105 3.37 -19.93 2.39
CA PRO A 105 2.25 -19.56 1.53
C PRO A 105 1.07 -19.02 2.34
N CYS A 106 0.42 -17.95 1.84
CA CYS A 106 -0.82 -17.45 2.38
C CYS A 106 -1.96 -17.76 1.40
N LEU A 107 -2.98 -18.46 1.86
CA LEU A 107 -4.15 -18.78 1.07
C LEU A 107 -5.34 -17.97 1.54
N ILE A 108 -5.93 -17.19 0.64
CA ILE A 108 -7.13 -16.40 0.89
C ILE A 108 -8.36 -17.23 0.50
N LYS A 109 -9.28 -17.44 1.42
CA LYS A 109 -10.48 -18.27 1.26
C LYS A 109 -11.73 -17.52 1.69
N ASN A 110 -12.86 -17.86 1.08
CA ASN A 110 -14.16 -17.31 1.43
C ASN A 110 -14.92 -18.21 2.41
N THR A 111 -15.26 -17.67 3.56
CA THR A 111 -16.06 -18.37 4.58
C THR A 111 -17.47 -18.72 4.06
N GLY A 112 -18.05 -17.82 3.24
CA GLY A 112 -19.37 -18.01 2.61
C GLY A 112 -19.35 -18.95 1.39
N ASN A 113 -18.15 -19.21 0.81
CA ASN A 113 -17.97 -20.09 -0.35
C ASN A 113 -16.70 -20.95 -0.18
N PRO A 114 -16.70 -21.93 0.74
CA PRO A 114 -15.50 -22.71 1.07
C PRO A 114 -14.96 -23.55 -0.08
N THR A 115 -15.80 -23.85 -1.07
CA THR A 115 -15.42 -24.63 -2.26
C THR A 115 -14.68 -23.82 -3.31
N ALA A 116 -14.73 -22.50 -3.23
CA ALA A 116 -13.94 -21.62 -4.13
C ALA A 116 -12.43 -21.91 -3.97
N PRO A 117 -11.67 -21.90 -5.07
CA PRO A 117 -10.24 -22.22 -5.03
C PRO A 117 -9.44 -21.25 -4.16
N GLY A 118 -9.87 -20.00 -4.07
CA GLY A 118 -9.15 -18.95 -3.36
C GLY A 118 -7.99 -18.36 -4.19
N SER A 119 -7.18 -17.56 -3.51
CA SER A 119 -5.94 -16.99 -4.07
C SER A 119 -4.75 -17.39 -3.21
N ILE A 120 -3.70 -17.94 -3.82
CA ILE A 120 -2.45 -18.25 -3.13
C ILE A 120 -1.44 -17.12 -3.29
N ILE A 121 -0.83 -16.68 -2.19
CA ILE A 121 0.23 -15.68 -2.15
C ILE A 121 1.50 -16.37 -1.67
N ALA A 122 2.55 -16.41 -2.50
CA ALA A 122 3.79 -17.10 -2.15
C ALA A 122 5.02 -16.52 -2.87
N GLY A 123 6.23 -16.88 -2.39
CA GLY A 123 7.48 -16.34 -2.93
C GLY A 123 7.88 -16.86 -4.31
N ASN A 124 7.58 -18.12 -4.61
CA ASN A 124 8.06 -18.84 -5.79
C ASN A 124 6.97 -19.02 -6.87
N ILE A 125 6.08 -18.07 -7.00
CA ILE A 125 5.07 -18.11 -8.05
C ILE A 125 5.69 -17.64 -9.36
N LYS A 126 5.65 -18.50 -10.37
CA LYS A 126 5.98 -18.09 -11.74
C LYS A 126 4.84 -17.21 -12.26
N SER A 127 5.10 -15.92 -12.29
CA SER A 127 4.15 -14.91 -12.79
C SER A 127 4.15 -14.87 -14.34
N GLU A 128 4.06 -16.01 -14.98
CA GLU A 128 4.31 -16.08 -16.43
C GLU A 128 3.10 -15.75 -17.32
N GLU A 129 1.88 -15.73 -16.78
CA GLU A 129 0.68 -15.61 -17.65
C GLU A 129 0.14 -14.18 -17.80
N LEU A 130 0.32 -13.31 -16.82
CA LEU A 130 -0.20 -11.95 -16.89
C LEU A 130 0.90 -10.92 -16.64
N GLN A 131 1.13 -10.06 -17.62
CA GLN A 131 2.05 -8.91 -17.46
C GLN A 131 1.58 -7.96 -16.37
N VAL A 132 0.27 -7.69 -16.32
CA VAL A 132 -0.43 -6.93 -15.30
C VAL A 132 -1.31 -7.89 -14.50
N LYS A 133 -1.13 -7.95 -13.21
CA LYS A 133 -1.94 -8.75 -12.29
C LYS A 133 -3.22 -8.03 -11.91
N GLY A 134 -3.13 -6.76 -11.61
CA GLY A 134 -4.32 -6.03 -11.21
C GLY A 134 -4.17 -4.51 -11.31
N ILE A 135 -5.33 -3.87 -11.21
CA ILE A 135 -5.48 -2.43 -11.11
C ILE A 135 -6.23 -2.14 -9.81
N THR A 136 -5.72 -1.21 -9.05
CA THR A 136 -6.33 -0.82 -7.78
C THR A 136 -6.43 0.69 -7.68
N ASN A 137 -7.34 1.19 -6.85
CA ASN A 137 -7.51 2.61 -6.61
C ASN A 137 -7.54 2.90 -5.10
N LEU A 138 -7.00 4.05 -4.76
CA LEU A 138 -7.08 4.62 -3.43
C LEU A 138 -7.72 6.01 -3.52
N ASP A 139 -8.95 6.12 -3.05
CA ASP A 139 -9.72 7.35 -3.07
C ASP A 139 -9.48 8.20 -1.83
N ASN A 140 -10.05 9.41 -1.85
CA ASN A 140 -9.98 10.36 -0.76
C ASN A 140 -8.54 10.76 -0.40
N VAL A 141 -7.78 11.11 -1.42
CA VAL A 141 -6.40 11.57 -1.32
C VAL A 141 -6.33 13.05 -1.63
N ALA A 142 -5.43 13.76 -0.99
CA ALA A 142 -5.07 15.14 -1.33
C ALA A 142 -3.58 15.22 -1.66
N MET A 143 -3.23 16.00 -2.66
CA MET A 143 -1.85 16.27 -3.07
C MET A 143 -1.41 17.63 -2.59
N PHE A 144 -0.30 17.68 -1.89
CA PHE A 144 0.43 18.86 -1.52
C PHE A 144 1.50 19.14 -2.55
N ASN A 145 1.66 20.42 -2.91
CA ASN A 145 2.78 20.88 -3.71
C ASN A 145 3.49 22.02 -2.97
N ILE A 146 4.77 21.79 -2.67
CA ILE A 146 5.66 22.78 -2.06
C ILE A 146 6.63 23.20 -3.15
N SER A 147 6.60 24.46 -3.54
CA SER A 147 7.40 25.02 -4.62
C SER A 147 7.93 26.41 -4.27
N GLY A 148 8.89 26.85 -5.02
CA GLY A 148 9.43 28.21 -4.90
C GLY A 148 10.90 28.32 -5.21
N PRO A 149 11.40 29.54 -5.45
CA PRO A 149 12.80 29.80 -5.80
C PRO A 149 13.79 29.36 -4.71
N GLY A 150 13.37 29.31 -3.44
CA GLY A 150 14.18 28.85 -2.32
C GLY A 150 14.31 27.33 -2.22
N MET A 151 13.65 26.55 -3.09
CA MET A 151 13.80 25.09 -3.13
C MET A 151 15.09 24.66 -3.81
N GLN A 152 15.47 25.37 -4.87
CA GLN A 152 16.57 24.98 -5.75
C GLN A 152 17.92 25.11 -5.05
N GLY A 153 18.70 24.02 -5.01
CA GLY A 153 20.02 23.99 -4.38
C GLY A 153 20.02 24.02 -2.85
N MET A 154 18.85 24.04 -2.20
CA MET A 154 18.72 23.99 -0.74
C MET A 154 18.79 22.54 -0.24
N VAL A 155 19.89 22.22 0.41
CA VAL A 155 20.08 20.89 1.04
C VAL A 155 19.11 20.73 2.21
N GLY A 156 18.41 19.58 2.24
CA GLY A 156 17.60 19.18 3.38
C GLY A 156 16.12 19.55 3.31
N MET A 157 15.63 20.21 2.24
CA MET A 157 14.21 20.58 2.11
C MET A 157 13.28 19.37 2.21
N ALA A 158 13.58 18.27 1.49
CA ALA A 158 12.81 17.03 1.59
C ALA A 158 12.83 16.46 3.03
N ALA A 159 13.96 16.51 3.71
CA ALA A 159 14.07 16.05 5.10
C ALA A 159 13.16 16.87 6.02
N ARG A 160 13.11 18.19 5.88
CA ARG A 160 12.24 19.07 6.68
C ARG A 160 10.76 18.76 6.41
N VAL A 161 10.36 18.67 5.14
CA VAL A 161 8.97 18.31 4.75
C VAL A 161 8.54 17.01 5.41
N PHE A 162 9.30 15.93 5.23
CA PHE A 162 8.88 14.63 5.73
C PHE A 162 9.07 14.45 7.24
N SER A 163 9.99 15.20 7.87
CA SER A 163 10.09 15.28 9.33
C SER A 163 8.88 15.95 9.95
N ALA A 164 8.39 17.05 9.35
CA ALA A 164 7.16 17.71 9.80
C ALA A 164 5.94 16.77 9.71
N MET A 165 5.81 16.02 8.59
CA MET A 165 4.76 15.01 8.45
C MET A 165 4.87 13.91 9.50
N SER A 166 6.07 13.40 9.75
CA SER A 166 6.33 12.35 10.76
C SER A 166 5.96 12.81 12.17
N GLN A 167 6.38 13.99 12.57
CA GLN A 167 6.07 14.57 13.89
C GLN A 167 4.58 14.78 14.10
N ALA A 168 3.86 15.12 13.03
CA ALA A 168 2.41 15.26 13.04
C ALA A 168 1.65 13.93 12.91
N ASN A 169 2.36 12.79 12.85
CA ASN A 169 1.78 11.46 12.61
C ASN A 169 0.92 11.40 11.33
N VAL A 170 1.32 12.13 10.28
CA VAL A 170 0.68 12.11 8.97
C VAL A 170 1.38 11.14 8.06
N SER A 171 0.64 10.14 7.58
CA SER A 171 1.16 9.16 6.62
C SER A 171 1.23 9.75 5.21
N VAL A 172 2.41 9.71 4.60
CA VAL A 172 2.63 10.07 3.20
C VAL A 172 2.45 8.83 2.33
N ILE A 173 1.58 8.93 1.32
CA ILE A 173 1.16 7.79 0.48
C ILE A 173 2.00 7.70 -0.79
N LEU A 174 2.23 8.85 -1.45
CA LEU A 174 2.95 8.96 -2.71
C LEU A 174 3.83 10.19 -2.65
N ILE A 175 5.02 10.10 -3.22
CA ILE A 175 5.97 11.20 -3.33
C ILE A 175 6.40 11.32 -4.78
N THR A 176 6.40 12.52 -5.31
CA THR A 176 6.99 12.84 -6.61
C THR A 176 7.74 14.17 -6.51
N GLN A 177 8.87 14.25 -7.19
CA GLN A 177 9.69 15.46 -7.23
C GLN A 177 10.07 15.74 -8.68
N SER A 178 9.98 17.02 -9.08
CA SER A 178 10.47 17.43 -10.40
C SER A 178 12.00 17.36 -10.45
N SER A 179 12.54 17.04 -11.62
CA SER A 179 13.99 16.95 -11.82
C SER A 179 14.71 18.30 -11.65
N SER A 180 13.99 19.42 -11.63
CA SER A 180 14.54 20.76 -11.42
C SER A 180 14.73 21.12 -9.93
N GLU A 181 14.41 20.22 -9.01
CA GLU A 181 14.40 20.48 -7.55
C GLU A 181 13.52 21.68 -7.13
N TYR A 182 12.71 22.21 -8.04
CA TYR A 182 11.89 23.39 -7.81
C TYR A 182 10.65 23.09 -6.97
N SER A 183 10.21 21.83 -6.96
CA SER A 183 9.01 21.42 -6.21
C SER A 183 9.12 20.02 -5.66
N ILE A 184 8.47 19.81 -4.51
CA ILE A 184 8.20 18.51 -3.91
C ILE A 184 6.69 18.36 -3.82
N SER A 185 6.15 17.31 -4.44
CA SER A 185 4.73 16.96 -4.34
C SER A 185 4.56 15.63 -3.62
N PHE A 186 3.55 15.54 -2.77
CA PHE A 186 3.24 14.29 -2.08
C PHE A 186 1.75 14.20 -1.74
N CYS A 187 1.27 12.98 -1.58
CA CYS A 187 -0.13 12.72 -1.27
C CYS A 187 -0.30 12.24 0.18
N VAL A 188 -1.39 12.70 0.79
CA VAL A 188 -1.84 12.29 2.12
C VAL A 188 -3.33 11.92 2.10
N PRO A 189 -3.83 11.16 3.07
CA PRO A 189 -5.28 10.96 3.21
C PRO A 189 -6.00 12.29 3.40
N ILE A 190 -7.16 12.48 2.77
CA ILE A 190 -7.93 13.75 2.81
C ILE A 190 -8.18 14.22 4.25
N LYS A 191 -8.42 13.30 5.18
CA LYS A 191 -8.64 13.58 6.60
C LYS A 191 -7.44 14.21 7.33
N SER A 192 -6.26 14.13 6.74
CA SER A 192 -5.01 14.62 7.33
C SER A 192 -4.60 16.00 6.79
N VAL A 193 -5.37 16.57 5.85
CA VAL A 193 -5.02 17.79 5.13
C VAL A 193 -4.80 18.97 6.07
N ASP A 194 -5.74 19.23 6.98
CA ASP A 194 -5.66 20.42 7.84
C ASP A 194 -4.47 20.36 8.80
N VAL A 195 -4.18 19.16 9.33
CA VAL A 195 -3.02 18.93 10.18
C VAL A 195 -1.73 19.08 9.39
N ALA A 196 -1.66 18.47 8.20
CA ALA A 196 -0.49 18.54 7.32
C ALA A 196 -0.19 19.98 6.90
N LEU A 197 -1.21 20.73 6.47
CA LEU A 197 -1.04 22.13 6.06
C LEU A 197 -0.51 22.99 7.20
N LYS A 198 -1.12 22.90 8.38
CA LYS A 198 -0.71 23.67 9.56
C LYS A 198 0.75 23.42 9.97
N VAL A 199 1.20 22.17 9.97
CA VAL A 199 2.59 21.86 10.37
C VAL A 199 3.59 22.28 9.32
N LEU A 200 3.24 22.23 8.04
CA LEU A 200 4.09 22.73 6.96
C LEU A 200 4.19 24.28 6.96
N GLU A 201 3.08 24.98 7.14
CA GLU A 201 3.08 26.43 7.26
C GLU A 201 3.92 26.90 8.45
N ASN A 202 3.89 26.18 9.57
CA ASN A 202 4.74 26.46 10.72
C ASN A 202 6.22 26.16 10.44
N GLU A 203 6.52 25.01 9.84
CA GLU A 203 7.89 24.59 9.51
C GLU A 203 8.57 25.58 8.55
N PHE A 204 7.82 26.07 7.58
CA PHE A 204 8.32 26.93 6.52
C PHE A 204 7.89 28.39 6.67
N ALA A 205 7.52 28.83 7.89
CA ALA A 205 7.00 30.17 8.13
C ALA A 205 7.96 31.30 7.70
N GLN A 206 9.26 31.09 7.86
CA GLN A 206 10.27 32.10 7.46
C GLN A 206 10.42 32.16 5.94
N GLU A 207 10.49 31.02 5.27
CA GLU A 207 10.62 30.94 3.81
C GLU A 207 9.38 31.48 3.10
N LEU A 208 8.19 31.18 3.65
CA LEU A 208 6.92 31.73 3.15
C LEU A 208 6.85 33.27 3.32
N ALA A 209 7.23 33.77 4.50
CA ALA A 209 7.26 35.20 4.76
C ALA A 209 8.29 35.95 3.90
N ALA A 210 9.42 35.31 3.59
CA ALA A 210 10.48 35.87 2.74
C ALA A 210 10.22 35.66 1.23
N HIS A 211 9.07 35.10 0.83
CA HIS A 211 8.73 34.74 -0.56
C HIS A 211 9.77 33.81 -1.23
N GLN A 212 10.50 33.04 -0.45
CA GLN A 212 11.39 31.98 -0.94
C GLN A 212 10.64 30.70 -1.29
N LEU A 213 9.50 30.50 -0.66
CA LEU A 213 8.51 29.48 -1.03
C LEU A 213 7.21 30.16 -1.45
N ASP A 214 6.56 29.55 -2.43
CA ASP A 214 5.20 29.89 -2.81
C ASP A 214 4.23 29.41 -1.74
N LYS A 215 3.00 29.95 -1.75
CA LYS A 215 1.95 29.42 -0.89
C LYS A 215 1.79 27.93 -1.16
N ILE A 216 1.76 27.15 -0.09
CA ILE A 216 1.57 25.69 -0.18
C ILE A 216 0.24 25.40 -0.89
N ASP A 217 0.32 24.74 -2.02
CA ASP A 217 -0.85 24.36 -2.81
C ASP A 217 -1.35 22.98 -2.41
N VAL A 218 -2.70 22.83 -2.33
CA VAL A 218 -3.36 21.60 -1.93
C VAL A 218 -4.50 21.29 -2.89
N ILE A 219 -4.33 20.21 -3.65
CA ILE A 219 -5.38 19.68 -4.54
C ILE A 219 -6.09 18.56 -3.81
N LYS A 220 -7.39 18.72 -3.59
CA LYS A 220 -8.24 17.74 -2.90
C LYS A 220 -9.00 16.88 -3.91
N ASP A 221 -9.73 15.88 -3.38
CA ASP A 221 -10.63 15.01 -4.15
C ASP A 221 -9.93 14.23 -5.28
N LEU A 222 -8.71 13.78 -4.99
CA LEU A 222 -7.93 12.95 -5.88
C LEU A 222 -8.06 11.47 -5.55
N SER A 223 -7.81 10.64 -6.57
CA SER A 223 -7.64 9.20 -6.44
C SER A 223 -6.28 8.78 -7.00
N ILE A 224 -5.63 7.85 -6.33
CA ILE A 224 -4.43 7.18 -6.88
C ILE A 224 -4.92 5.92 -7.58
N ILE A 225 -4.59 5.75 -8.85
CA ILE A 225 -4.83 4.52 -9.60
C ILE A 225 -3.48 3.86 -9.84
N SER A 226 -3.36 2.59 -9.47
CA SER A 226 -2.12 1.84 -9.62
C SER A 226 -2.33 0.59 -10.45
N VAL A 227 -1.42 0.35 -11.40
CA VAL A 227 -1.31 -0.86 -12.20
C VAL A 227 -0.18 -1.71 -11.62
N VAL A 228 -0.44 -2.95 -11.26
CA VAL A 228 0.50 -3.82 -10.55
C VAL A 228 0.72 -5.14 -11.27
N GLY A 229 1.98 -5.59 -11.36
CA GLY A 229 2.34 -6.91 -11.87
C GLY A 229 3.86 -7.11 -12.00
N ASP A 230 4.35 -8.26 -11.56
CA ASP A 230 5.77 -8.64 -11.71
C ASP A 230 6.18 -8.78 -13.19
N GLY A 231 5.25 -9.13 -14.07
CA GLY A 231 5.46 -9.24 -15.53
C GLY A 231 5.70 -7.90 -16.22
N MET A 232 5.37 -6.77 -15.58
CA MET A 232 5.54 -5.42 -16.14
C MET A 232 7.01 -5.08 -16.44
N ARG A 233 7.94 -5.57 -15.62
CA ARG A 233 9.39 -5.32 -15.76
C ARG A 233 9.97 -5.69 -17.14
N LYS A 234 9.38 -6.65 -17.81
CA LYS A 234 9.83 -7.14 -19.13
C LYS A 234 8.90 -6.70 -20.26
N ALA A 235 7.77 -6.11 -19.93
CA ALA A 235 6.73 -5.76 -20.89
C ALA A 235 6.86 -4.31 -21.34
N LYS A 236 7.01 -4.10 -22.63
CA LYS A 236 7.04 -2.77 -23.23
C LYS A 236 5.61 -2.26 -23.44
N GLY A 237 5.41 -0.94 -23.27
CA GLY A 237 4.16 -0.29 -23.65
C GLY A 237 3.03 -0.36 -22.60
N ILE A 238 3.24 -0.93 -21.40
CA ILE A 238 2.21 -0.96 -20.33
C ILE A 238 1.81 0.46 -19.94
N ALA A 239 2.79 1.32 -19.65
CA ALA A 239 2.53 2.72 -19.30
C ALA A 239 1.77 3.45 -20.44
N ALA A 240 2.17 3.25 -21.70
CA ALA A 240 1.49 3.85 -22.84
C ALA A 240 0.01 3.43 -22.90
N ARG A 241 -0.29 2.15 -22.75
CA ARG A 241 -1.67 1.65 -22.71
C ARG A 241 -2.48 2.22 -21.56
N PHE A 242 -1.87 2.26 -20.36
CA PHE A 242 -2.51 2.80 -19.17
C PHE A 242 -2.86 4.28 -19.34
N PHE A 243 -1.89 5.10 -19.73
CA PHE A 243 -2.13 6.54 -19.90
C PHE A 243 -3.04 6.85 -21.11
N SER A 244 -2.98 6.05 -22.18
CA SER A 244 -3.94 6.16 -23.28
C SER A 244 -5.38 5.90 -22.84
N ALA A 245 -5.60 4.91 -21.98
CA ALA A 245 -6.92 4.62 -21.44
C ALA A 245 -7.47 5.78 -20.58
N LEU A 246 -6.61 6.38 -19.74
CA LEU A 246 -6.98 7.56 -18.94
C LEU A 246 -7.31 8.77 -19.86
N ALA A 247 -6.50 9.00 -20.88
CA ALA A 247 -6.74 10.08 -21.84
C ALA A 247 -8.05 9.88 -22.63
N GLN A 248 -8.36 8.65 -23.07
CA GLN A 248 -9.61 8.32 -23.72
C GLN A 248 -10.83 8.53 -22.82
N ALA A 249 -10.67 8.32 -21.53
CA ALA A 249 -11.68 8.60 -20.52
C ALA A 249 -11.75 10.10 -20.12
N ASN A 250 -10.97 10.96 -20.77
CA ASN A 250 -10.83 12.40 -20.46
C ASN A 250 -10.42 12.68 -18.99
N ILE A 251 -9.55 11.79 -18.44
CA ILE A 251 -9.03 11.92 -17.08
C ILE A 251 -7.67 12.61 -17.12
N SER A 252 -7.54 13.72 -16.41
CA SER A 252 -6.28 14.44 -16.25
C SER A 252 -5.40 13.80 -15.19
N ILE A 253 -4.10 13.69 -15.45
CA ILE A 253 -3.10 13.12 -14.55
C ILE A 253 -2.37 14.27 -13.86
N ASN A 254 -2.44 14.32 -12.53
CA ASN A 254 -1.75 15.35 -11.73
C ASN A 254 -0.32 14.96 -11.38
N ALA A 255 -0.06 13.67 -11.15
CA ALA A 255 1.26 13.16 -10.83
C ALA A 255 1.42 11.72 -11.30
N ILE A 256 2.66 11.32 -11.57
CA ILE A 256 3.04 9.96 -11.91
C ILE A 256 4.17 9.55 -11.00
N ALA A 257 4.06 8.37 -10.42
CA ALA A 257 5.15 7.75 -9.68
C ALA A 257 5.33 6.29 -10.13
N GLN A 258 6.56 5.94 -10.44
CA GLN A 258 6.94 4.57 -10.76
C GLN A 258 8.15 4.19 -9.88
N GLY A 259 8.02 3.10 -9.15
CA GLY A 259 9.11 2.57 -8.35
C GLY A 259 10.22 1.97 -9.23
N SER A 260 11.46 2.00 -8.77
CA SER A 260 12.60 1.35 -9.43
C SER A 260 12.43 -0.16 -9.60
N SER A 261 11.46 -0.74 -8.91
CA SER A 261 11.08 -2.16 -9.04
C SER A 261 10.36 -2.47 -10.36
N GLU A 262 9.84 -1.45 -11.07
CA GLU A 262 9.05 -1.56 -12.31
C GLU A 262 7.83 -2.49 -12.19
N ARG A 263 7.30 -2.67 -10.97
CA ARG A 263 6.16 -3.56 -10.68
C ARG A 263 4.85 -2.83 -10.51
N SER A 264 4.91 -1.54 -10.34
CA SER A 264 3.74 -0.65 -10.20
C SER A 264 3.97 0.68 -10.90
N ILE A 265 2.91 1.22 -11.46
CA ILE A 265 2.81 2.55 -12.03
C ILE A 265 1.64 3.23 -11.37
#